data_d655ea5ee21ff58c34cf6febbbef870b
#
_entry.id   d655ea5ee21ff58c34cf6febbbef870b
#
_cell.length_a   1.000
_cell.length_b   1.000
_cell.length_c   1.000
_cell.angle_alpha   90.00
_cell.angle_beta   90.00
_cell.angle_gamma   90.00
#
_symmetry.space_group_name_H-M   'P 1'
#
loop_
_entity.id
_entity.type
_entity.pdbx_description
1 polymer ?
#
loop_
_entity_poly.entity_id
_entity_poly.type
_entity_poly.pdbx_seq_one_letter_code
_entity_poly.pdbx_strand_id
1 'polypeptide(L)'
;TPDGWLRTGDLGRVLGGCLQVTARLKELIIRGGENVSPYEVEEALRTATGVADVCVAPMPSDHWGEEICAVLVADRNETIAMATLRNHAQSNLPRHMRPDQYLIWSELPLLANGKVDRWAVKEAVVAGEII
;
A
#
# COMPACT_ATOMS: atom_id res chain seq x y z
N THR A 1 -26.16 7.61 1.16
CA THR A 1 -25.89 9.01 1.49
C THR A 1 -26.33 9.92 0.33
N PRO A 2 -26.72 11.19 0.60
CA PRO A 2 -27.21 12.08 -0.45
C PRO A 2 -26.18 12.38 -1.55
N ASP A 3 -24.91 12.23 -1.26
CA ASP A 3 -23.82 12.49 -2.19
C ASP A 3 -23.34 11.24 -2.94
N GLY A 4 -24.03 10.12 -2.77
CA GLY A 4 -23.68 8.87 -3.43
C GLY A 4 -22.60 8.05 -2.71
N TRP A 5 -22.20 8.45 -1.51
CA TRP A 5 -21.23 7.72 -0.72
C TRP A 5 -21.90 6.78 0.27
N LEU A 6 -21.33 5.59 0.44
CA LEU A 6 -21.81 4.61 1.41
C LEU A 6 -21.02 4.73 2.71
N ARG A 7 -21.75 4.55 3.85
CA ARG A 7 -21.14 4.63 5.19
C ARG A 7 -20.76 3.25 5.70
N THR A 8 -19.81 2.63 5.01
CA THR A 8 -19.33 1.30 5.39
C THR A 8 -17.88 1.30 5.88
N GLY A 9 -17.29 2.50 6.04
CA GLY A 9 -15.86 2.64 6.36
C GLY A 9 -14.96 2.56 5.15
N ASP A 10 -15.53 2.40 3.96
CA ASP A 10 -14.79 2.35 2.70
C ASP A 10 -15.03 3.63 1.93
N LEU A 11 -14.03 4.04 1.14
CA LEU A 11 -14.21 5.08 0.14
C LEU A 11 -14.75 4.45 -1.13
N GLY A 12 -15.87 4.97 -1.60
CA GLY A 12 -16.48 4.46 -2.81
C GLY A 12 -17.50 5.45 -3.33
N ARG A 13 -17.93 5.24 -4.56
CA ARG A 13 -19.00 6.03 -5.18
C ARG A 13 -19.80 5.17 -6.14
N VAL A 14 -21.05 5.55 -6.35
CA VAL A 14 -21.91 4.87 -7.30
C VAL A 14 -21.72 5.51 -8.68
N LEU A 15 -21.31 4.69 -9.65
CA LEU A 15 -21.14 5.11 -11.04
C LEU A 15 -21.99 4.21 -11.92
N GLY A 16 -22.98 4.79 -12.60
CA GLY A 16 -23.85 4.04 -13.49
C GLY A 16 -24.59 2.90 -12.78
N GLY A 17 -24.91 3.05 -11.51
CA GLY A 17 -25.56 2.02 -10.70
C GLY A 17 -24.65 1.02 -10.04
N CYS A 18 -23.33 1.13 -10.27
CA CYS A 18 -22.35 0.24 -9.64
C CYS A 18 -21.54 0.96 -8.57
N LEU A 19 -21.29 0.29 -7.46
CA LEU A 19 -20.42 0.81 -6.42
C LEU A 19 -18.97 0.49 -6.77
N GLN A 20 -18.14 1.52 -6.80
CA GLN A 20 -16.71 1.38 -7.02
C GLN A 20 -15.96 1.76 -5.76
N VAL A 21 -15.38 0.78 -5.08
CA VAL A 21 -14.61 1.00 -3.86
C VAL A 21 -13.17 1.30 -4.24
N THR A 22 -12.64 2.46 -3.83
CA THR A 22 -11.27 2.87 -4.13
C THR A 22 -10.31 2.62 -2.97
N ALA A 23 -10.78 2.74 -1.72
CA ALA A 23 -9.98 2.48 -0.52
C ALA A 23 -10.89 2.39 0.69
N ARG A 24 -10.36 1.83 1.79
CA ARG A 24 -11.02 1.88 3.09
C ARG A 24 -10.51 3.09 3.86
N LEU A 25 -11.41 3.85 4.48
CA LEU A 25 -11.05 5.06 5.22
C LEU A 25 -9.98 4.82 6.28
N LYS A 26 -10.10 3.72 7.05
CA LYS A 26 -9.16 3.37 8.11
C LYS A 26 -7.80 2.89 7.61
N GLU A 27 -7.68 2.62 6.30
CA GLU A 27 -6.43 2.15 5.69
C GLU A 27 -5.71 3.25 4.91
N LEU A 28 -6.31 4.44 4.80
CA LEU A 28 -5.65 5.57 4.15
C LEU A 28 -4.42 6.01 4.94
N ILE A 29 -3.38 6.33 4.21
CA ILE A 29 -2.15 6.88 4.79
C ILE A 29 -2.22 8.40 4.67
N ILE A 30 -2.05 9.09 5.79
CA ILE A 30 -2.08 10.55 5.83
C ILE A 30 -0.64 11.06 5.85
N ARG A 31 -0.10 11.34 4.67
CA ARG A 31 1.28 11.79 4.51
C ARG A 31 1.31 13.29 4.23
N GLY A 32 1.80 14.06 5.20
CA GLY A 32 1.89 15.51 5.05
C GLY A 32 0.54 16.18 4.81
N GLY A 33 -0.54 15.63 5.37
CA GLY A 33 -1.89 16.14 5.18
C GLY A 33 -2.59 15.63 3.91
N GLU A 34 -1.91 14.84 3.09
CA GLU A 34 -2.51 14.26 1.90
C GLU A 34 -2.93 12.81 2.13
N ASN A 35 -4.12 12.46 1.66
CA ASN A 35 -4.63 11.10 1.75
C ASN A 35 -4.05 10.23 0.64
N VAL A 36 -3.41 9.13 1.02
CA VAL A 36 -2.80 8.19 0.07
C VAL A 36 -3.48 6.84 0.23
N SER A 37 -4.00 6.31 -0.88
CA SER A 37 -4.57 4.96 -0.91
C SER A 37 -3.45 3.92 -1.03
N PRO A 38 -3.29 3.03 -0.04
CA PRO A 38 -2.28 1.97 -0.16
C PRO A 38 -2.54 1.04 -1.33
N TYR A 39 -3.81 0.87 -1.72
CA TYR A 39 -4.17 0.02 -2.87
C TYR A 39 -3.65 0.58 -4.18
N GLU A 40 -3.73 1.89 -4.38
CA GLU A 40 -3.22 2.53 -5.61
C GLU A 40 -1.70 2.40 -5.70
N VAL A 41 -1.01 2.55 -4.58
CA VAL A 41 0.44 2.39 -4.54
C VAL A 41 0.82 0.93 -4.82
N GLU A 42 0.10 -0.01 -4.23
CA GLU A 42 0.32 -1.44 -4.46
C GLU A 42 0.12 -1.82 -5.93
N GLU A 43 -0.94 -1.33 -6.56
CA GLU A 43 -1.20 -1.60 -7.98
C GLU A 43 -0.07 -1.13 -8.86
N ALA A 44 0.46 0.06 -8.61
CA ALA A 44 1.58 0.58 -9.37
C ALA A 44 2.86 -0.24 -9.16
N LEU A 45 3.14 -0.65 -7.93
CA LEU A 45 4.35 -1.41 -7.60
C LEU A 45 4.28 -2.87 -8.03
N ARG A 46 3.07 -3.42 -8.12
CA ARG A 46 2.87 -4.84 -8.47
C ARG A 46 3.38 -5.16 -9.87
N THR A 47 3.44 -4.18 -10.75
CA THR A 47 3.93 -4.34 -12.12
C THR A 47 5.45 -4.20 -12.23
N ALA A 48 6.15 -3.89 -11.14
CA ALA A 48 7.60 -3.77 -11.16
C ALA A 48 8.27 -5.13 -11.34
N THR A 49 9.41 -5.13 -12.02
CA THR A 49 10.16 -6.37 -12.29
C THR A 49 10.63 -7.03 -10.99
N GLY A 50 10.38 -8.32 -10.86
CA GLY A 50 10.82 -9.11 -9.72
C GLY A 50 9.91 -9.08 -8.51
N VAL A 51 8.79 -8.37 -8.57
CA VAL A 51 7.82 -8.27 -7.47
C VAL A 51 6.75 -9.36 -7.61
N ALA A 52 6.69 -10.28 -6.65
CA ALA A 52 5.65 -11.29 -6.58
C ALA A 52 4.41 -10.75 -5.86
N ASP A 53 4.62 -9.99 -4.80
CA ASP A 53 3.53 -9.43 -4.00
C ASP A 53 4.00 -8.16 -3.32
N VAL A 54 3.05 -7.33 -2.91
CA VAL A 54 3.34 -6.06 -2.25
C VAL A 54 2.20 -5.72 -1.29
N CYS A 55 2.57 -5.16 -0.15
CA CYS A 55 1.61 -4.59 0.81
C CYS A 55 2.15 -3.24 1.27
N VAL A 56 1.35 -2.21 1.15
CA VAL A 56 1.73 -0.86 1.55
C VAL A 56 1.09 -0.55 2.90
N ALA A 57 1.90 -0.09 3.84
CA ALA A 57 1.47 0.21 5.19
C ALA A 57 1.96 1.59 5.63
N PRO A 58 1.22 2.28 6.52
CA PRO A 58 1.71 3.52 7.11
C PRO A 58 2.76 3.24 8.17
N MET A 59 3.72 4.16 8.27
CA MET A 59 4.75 4.17 9.31
C MET A 59 4.74 5.53 9.97
N PRO A 60 4.89 5.62 11.31
CA PRO A 60 4.98 6.92 11.97
C PRO A 60 6.16 7.73 11.46
N SER A 61 5.96 9.03 11.27
CA SER A 61 7.00 9.94 10.81
C SER A 61 6.88 11.27 11.56
N ASP A 62 7.99 11.76 12.09
CA ASP A 62 8.01 13.05 12.76
C ASP A 62 7.83 14.21 11.78
N HIS A 63 8.23 13.99 10.53
CA HIS A 63 8.17 15.03 9.49
C HIS A 63 6.81 15.08 8.79
N TRP A 64 6.26 13.92 8.42
CA TRP A 64 5.04 13.83 7.61
C TRP A 64 3.80 13.41 8.39
N GLY A 65 3.93 13.03 9.66
CA GLY A 65 2.89 12.39 10.44
C GLY A 65 2.88 10.89 10.17
N GLU A 66 2.71 10.50 8.91
CA GLU A 66 2.86 9.12 8.45
C GLU A 66 3.72 9.08 7.19
N GLU A 67 4.48 8.01 7.04
CA GLU A 67 5.23 7.71 5.83
C GLU A 67 4.64 6.51 5.13
N ILE A 68 4.93 6.39 3.84
CA ILE A 68 4.49 5.26 3.03
C ILE A 68 5.59 4.21 3.04
N CYS A 69 5.28 3.04 3.57
CA CYS A 69 6.21 1.91 3.59
C CYS A 69 5.68 0.81 2.66
N ALA A 70 6.47 0.44 1.66
CA ALA A 70 6.13 -0.65 0.75
C ALA A 70 6.87 -1.90 1.18
N VAL A 71 6.12 -2.94 1.53
CA VAL A 71 6.67 -4.25 1.87
C VAL A 71 6.48 -5.15 0.65
N LEU A 72 7.57 -5.69 0.13
CA LEU A 72 7.57 -6.45 -1.11
C LEU A 72 8.09 -7.86 -0.90
N VAL A 73 7.54 -8.78 -1.67
CA VAL A 73 8.03 -10.16 -1.74
C VAL A 73 8.57 -10.36 -3.15
N ALA A 74 9.79 -10.84 -3.26
CA ALA A 74 10.41 -11.11 -4.55
C ALA A 74 9.82 -12.38 -5.18
N ASP A 75 9.74 -12.38 -6.52
CA ASP A 75 9.39 -13.58 -7.26
C ASP A 75 10.44 -14.66 -7.02
N ARG A 76 10.03 -15.93 -7.20
CA ARG A 76 10.92 -17.07 -7.04
C ARG A 76 12.18 -16.89 -7.91
N ASN A 77 13.36 -16.98 -7.29
CA ASN A 77 14.65 -16.84 -7.95
C ASN A 77 14.92 -15.42 -8.52
N GLU A 78 14.11 -14.44 -8.15
CA GLU A 78 14.32 -13.06 -8.56
C GLU A 78 14.88 -12.22 -7.42
N THR A 79 15.58 -11.16 -7.79
CA THR A 79 16.08 -10.16 -6.85
C THR A 79 15.49 -8.80 -7.23
N ILE A 80 14.91 -8.11 -6.27
CA ILE A 80 14.36 -6.78 -6.52
C ILE A 80 15.49 -5.76 -6.37
N ALA A 81 15.82 -5.07 -7.48
CA ALA A 81 16.81 -4.00 -7.45
C ALA A 81 16.13 -2.71 -6.99
N MET A 82 16.64 -2.11 -5.92
CA MET A 82 16.06 -0.89 -5.34
C MET A 82 16.03 0.27 -6.32
N ALA A 83 17.07 0.44 -7.14
CA ALA A 83 17.11 1.49 -8.15
C ALA A 83 15.99 1.31 -9.19
N THR A 84 15.77 0.09 -9.64
CA THR A 84 14.70 -0.24 -10.59
C THR A 84 13.33 0.03 -9.97
N LEU A 85 13.15 -0.36 -8.72
CA LEU A 85 11.89 -0.17 -8.00
C LEU A 85 11.57 1.33 -7.82
N ARG A 86 12.57 2.12 -7.44
CA ARG A 86 12.40 3.58 -7.29
C ARG A 86 12.08 4.26 -8.62
N ASN A 87 12.76 3.86 -9.68
CA ASN A 87 12.49 4.38 -11.02
C ASN A 87 11.06 4.02 -11.47
N HIS A 88 10.64 2.80 -11.18
CA HIS A 88 9.27 2.35 -11.48
C HIS A 88 8.24 3.20 -10.76
N ALA A 89 8.46 3.46 -9.47
CA ALA A 89 7.57 4.31 -8.67
C ALA A 89 7.52 5.74 -9.22
N GLN A 90 8.66 6.30 -9.60
CA GLN A 90 8.72 7.64 -10.17
C GLN A 90 7.96 7.74 -11.49
N SER A 91 7.97 6.68 -12.28
CA SER A 91 7.30 6.66 -13.58
C SER A 91 5.78 6.44 -13.47
N ASN A 92 5.32 5.79 -12.41
CA ASN A 92 3.94 5.33 -12.31
C ASN A 92 3.13 5.97 -11.19
N LEU A 93 3.79 6.67 -10.25
CA LEU A 93 3.12 7.29 -9.11
C LEU A 93 3.42 8.78 -9.02
N PRO A 94 2.42 9.61 -8.66
CA PRO A 94 2.69 11.01 -8.35
C PRO A 94 3.59 11.10 -7.11
N ARG A 95 4.27 12.22 -6.98
CA ARG A 95 5.28 12.41 -5.94
C ARG A 95 4.79 12.09 -4.53
N HIS A 96 3.59 12.54 -4.18
CA HIS A 96 3.03 12.35 -2.83
C HIS A 96 2.67 10.90 -2.52
N MET A 97 2.57 10.04 -3.53
CA MET A 97 2.21 8.62 -3.38
C MET A 97 3.40 7.68 -3.46
N ARG A 98 4.60 8.20 -3.69
CA ARG A 98 5.80 7.36 -3.78
C ARG A 98 6.21 6.88 -2.40
N PRO A 99 6.56 5.58 -2.25
CA PRO A 99 6.99 5.07 -0.94
C PRO A 99 8.23 5.78 -0.42
N ASP A 100 8.24 6.04 0.88
CA ASP A 100 9.39 6.61 1.58
C ASP A 100 10.38 5.52 1.95
N GLN A 101 9.88 4.30 2.19
CA GLN A 101 10.70 3.14 2.53
C GLN A 101 10.23 1.91 1.78
N TYR A 102 11.19 1.03 1.47
CA TYR A 102 10.94 -0.25 0.83
C TYR A 102 11.55 -1.35 1.70
N LEU A 103 10.75 -2.35 2.03
CA LEU A 103 11.20 -3.52 2.78
C LEU A 103 10.97 -4.77 1.94
N ILE A 104 11.93 -5.68 1.94
CA ILE A 104 11.83 -6.95 1.23
C ILE A 104 11.67 -8.05 2.27
N TRP A 105 10.51 -8.71 2.25
CA TRP A 105 10.22 -9.82 3.16
C TRP A 105 10.17 -11.14 2.37
N SER A 106 10.37 -12.25 3.07
CA SER A 106 10.29 -13.58 2.46
C SER A 106 8.85 -13.95 2.12
N GLU A 107 7.89 -13.46 2.92
CA GLU A 107 6.46 -13.71 2.70
C GLU A 107 5.65 -12.65 3.44
N LEU A 108 4.38 -12.51 3.03
CA LEU A 108 3.43 -11.63 3.72
C LEU A 108 2.52 -12.49 4.61
N PRO A 109 2.15 -11.98 5.82
CA PRO A 109 1.19 -12.70 6.66
C PRO A 109 -0.18 -12.73 5.97
N LEU A 110 -0.86 -13.86 6.08
CA LEU A 110 -2.15 -14.08 5.44
C LEU A 110 -3.25 -14.34 6.47
N LEU A 111 -4.45 -13.87 6.14
CA LEU A 111 -5.66 -14.23 6.87
C LEU A 111 -6.07 -15.66 6.51
N ALA A 112 -7.00 -16.23 7.28
CA ALA A 112 -7.52 -17.57 7.03
C ALA A 112 -8.13 -17.72 5.63
N ASN A 113 -8.65 -16.62 5.05
CA ASN A 113 -9.23 -16.62 3.69
C ASN A 113 -8.19 -16.46 2.58
N GLY A 114 -6.89 -16.42 2.91
CA GLY A 114 -5.81 -16.30 1.94
C GLY A 114 -5.45 -14.86 1.55
N LYS A 115 -6.16 -13.87 2.06
CA LYS A 115 -5.85 -12.47 1.79
C LYS A 115 -4.75 -11.98 2.73
N VAL A 116 -4.00 -10.96 2.30
CA VAL A 116 -2.94 -10.37 3.13
C VAL A 116 -3.53 -9.79 4.41
N ASP A 117 -2.92 -10.14 5.54
CA ASP A 117 -3.28 -9.57 6.84
C ASP A 117 -2.60 -8.21 6.98
N ARG A 118 -3.27 -7.16 6.53
CA ARG A 118 -2.74 -5.80 6.52
C ARG A 118 -2.45 -5.28 7.93
N TRP A 119 -3.22 -5.69 8.91
CA TRP A 119 -2.99 -5.31 10.30
C TRP A 119 -1.66 -5.87 10.80
N ALA A 120 -1.40 -7.14 10.52
CA ALA A 120 -0.14 -7.78 10.92
C ALA A 120 1.05 -7.13 10.23
N VAL A 121 0.93 -6.76 8.94
CA VAL A 121 1.98 -6.05 8.22
C VAL A 121 2.25 -4.70 8.87
N LYS A 122 1.21 -3.94 9.15
CA LYS A 122 1.32 -2.63 9.80
C LYS A 122 2.01 -2.73 11.17
N GLU A 123 1.58 -3.69 11.99
CA GLU A 123 2.17 -3.91 13.32
C GLU A 123 3.65 -4.26 13.22
N ALA A 124 4.02 -5.14 12.30
CA ALA A 124 5.41 -5.54 12.11
C ALA A 124 6.28 -4.38 11.60
N VAL A 125 5.75 -3.59 10.67
CA VAL A 125 6.46 -2.42 10.12
C VAL A 125 6.72 -1.38 11.21
N VAL A 126 5.70 -1.08 12.03
CA VAL A 126 5.81 -0.12 13.13
C VAL A 126 6.81 -0.62 14.19
N ALA A 127 6.81 -1.92 14.47
CA ALA A 127 7.73 -2.52 15.43
C ALA A 127 9.15 -2.72 14.87
N GLY A 128 9.34 -2.53 13.55
CA GLY A 128 10.62 -2.78 12.90
C GLY A 128 10.94 -4.25 12.71
N GLU A 129 9.94 -5.12 12.77
CA GLU A 129 10.12 -6.55 12.59
C GLU A 129 10.24 -6.93 11.12
N ILE A 130 11.08 -7.93 10.84
CA ILE A 130 11.23 -8.53 9.50
C ILE A 130 10.72 -9.95 9.57
N ILE A 131 9.82 -10.28 8.68
CA ILE A 131 9.24 -11.61 8.60
C ILE A 131 9.83 -12.38 7.41
#